data_561bc1ff5da7b04425d37a8da1583723
#
_entry.id   561bc1ff5da7b04425d37a8da1583723
#
_cell.length_a   1.000
_cell.length_b   1.000
_cell.length_c   1.000
_cell.angle_alpha   90.00
_cell.angle_beta   90.00
_cell.angle_gamma   90.00
#
_symmetry.space_group_name_H-M   'P 1'
#
loop_
_entity.id
_entity.type
_entity.pdbx_description
1 polymer ?
#
loop_
_entity_poly.entity_id
_entity_poly.type
_entity_poly.pdbx_seq_one_letter_code
_entity_poly.pdbx_strand_id
1 'polypeptide(L)'
;MALAESARQHLMSPSSSREGRRETREPAYRFGIVLLLLFATFAFLASGPTGNWVALVAVVLQGATLLAALSASGASRTLWWLAVLVVLVGLVAGTAALFVGVKDVTGPLFLLNLLLVGAAPVVIVRSLVRRRVIDVRTVLGALCVYILLGMFWSFAFTAIGSFGSDPFFSQQNNATVADYLYFSFVTQTTVGYGDFTAAGGLGRALAVLEALIGQLYLVTVIALLVSNLGRRGRES
;
A
#
# COMPACT_ATOMS: atom_id res chain seq x y z
N MET A 1 45.13 -18.21 -53.43
CA MET A 1 45.24 -18.53 -52.02
C MET A 1 44.56 -17.48 -51.12
N ALA A 2 44.48 -16.25 -51.50
CA ALA A 2 43.86 -15.16 -50.70
C ALA A 2 42.32 -15.16 -50.68
N LEU A 3 41.62 -15.74 -51.67
CA LEU A 3 40.14 -15.77 -51.69
C LEU A 3 39.52 -16.85 -50.75
N ALA A 4 40.27 -17.85 -50.32
CA ALA A 4 39.82 -18.92 -49.41
C ALA A 4 39.93 -18.50 -47.95
N GLU A 5 40.78 -17.55 -47.61
CA GLU A 5 41.00 -17.00 -46.27
C GLU A 5 39.87 -16.00 -45.90
N SER A 6 39.39 -15.21 -46.89
CA SER A 6 38.29 -14.25 -46.69
C SER A 6 36.95 -14.94 -46.41
N ALA A 7 36.70 -16.12 -47.01
CA ALA A 7 35.47 -16.89 -46.78
C ALA A 7 35.42 -17.55 -45.39
N ARG A 8 36.56 -17.86 -44.79
CA ARG A 8 36.64 -18.45 -43.43
C ARG A 8 36.45 -17.42 -42.33
N GLN A 9 36.81 -16.15 -42.54
CA GLN A 9 36.61 -15.08 -41.57
C GLN A 9 35.13 -14.66 -41.43
N HIS A 10 34.33 -14.84 -42.48
CA HIS A 10 32.88 -14.56 -42.42
C HIS A 10 32.07 -15.68 -41.76
N LEU A 11 32.59 -16.90 -41.60
CA LEU A 11 31.94 -18.04 -40.96
C LEU A 11 32.25 -18.17 -39.46
N MET A 12 33.25 -17.42 -38.96
CA MET A 12 33.63 -17.38 -37.55
C MET A 12 33.23 -16.07 -36.86
N SER A 13 32.23 -15.37 -37.36
CA SER A 13 31.54 -14.38 -36.54
C SER A 13 30.83 -15.18 -35.41
N PRO A 14 31.27 -15.02 -34.14
CA PRO A 14 30.51 -15.62 -33.07
C PRO A 14 29.11 -15.01 -33.18
N SER A 15 28.12 -15.89 -33.26
CA SER A 15 26.75 -15.53 -33.06
C SER A 15 26.65 -14.85 -31.69
N SER A 16 27.07 -13.57 -31.66
CA SER A 16 27.00 -12.73 -30.50
C SER A 16 25.56 -12.70 -30.06
N SER A 17 25.31 -13.59 -29.09
CA SER A 17 24.50 -13.24 -27.96
C SER A 17 23.13 -12.61 -28.31
N ARG A 18 22.26 -13.39 -28.93
CA ARG A 18 20.87 -13.40 -28.55
C ARG A 18 20.68 -14.08 -27.18
N GLU A 19 21.56 -13.86 -26.28
CA GLU A 19 21.25 -13.78 -24.86
C GLU A 19 20.41 -12.51 -24.67
N GLY A 20 19.23 -12.53 -25.31
CA GLY A 20 18.17 -11.65 -24.92
C GLY A 20 18.00 -11.85 -23.43
N ARG A 21 18.54 -10.87 -22.67
CA ARG A 21 18.21 -10.62 -21.28
C ARG A 21 16.72 -10.95 -21.16
N ARG A 22 16.38 -12.14 -20.70
CA ARG A 22 15.06 -12.50 -20.22
C ARG A 22 14.86 -11.56 -19.05
N GLU A 23 14.42 -10.33 -19.34
CA GLU A 23 13.72 -9.54 -18.34
C GLU A 23 12.63 -10.48 -17.85
N THR A 24 12.86 -11.02 -16.68
CA THR A 24 11.84 -11.78 -15.95
C THR A 24 10.71 -10.78 -15.76
N ARG A 25 9.77 -10.77 -16.71
CA ARG A 25 8.56 -9.99 -16.63
C ARG A 25 7.80 -10.56 -15.45
N GLU A 26 8.05 -10.00 -14.29
CA GLU A 26 7.29 -10.26 -13.07
C GLU A 26 5.80 -10.17 -13.46
N PRO A 27 5.03 -11.22 -13.26
CA PRO A 27 3.68 -11.30 -13.82
C PRO A 27 2.76 -10.24 -13.19
N ALA A 28 1.92 -9.59 -14.01
CA ALA A 28 1.02 -8.50 -13.61
C ALA A 28 0.03 -8.91 -12.50
N TYR A 29 -0.29 -10.20 -12.36
CA TYR A 29 -1.21 -10.71 -11.35
C TYR A 29 -0.72 -10.46 -9.90
N ARG A 30 0.58 -10.24 -9.67
CA ARG A 30 1.10 -9.98 -8.31
C ARG A 30 0.52 -8.71 -7.70
N PHE A 31 0.44 -7.60 -8.45
CA PHE A 31 -0.24 -6.39 -7.97
C PHE A 31 -1.76 -6.56 -7.89
N GLY A 32 -2.34 -7.41 -8.74
CA GLY A 32 -3.75 -7.79 -8.63
C GLY A 32 -4.06 -8.51 -7.31
N ILE A 33 -3.17 -9.39 -6.84
CA ILE A 33 -3.30 -10.05 -5.53
C ILE A 33 -3.22 -9.02 -4.40
N VAL A 34 -2.28 -8.05 -4.47
CA VAL A 34 -2.18 -6.98 -3.48
C VAL A 34 -3.48 -6.18 -3.42
N LEU A 35 -4.03 -5.81 -4.58
CA LEU A 35 -5.27 -5.07 -4.66
C LEU A 35 -6.45 -5.87 -4.09
N LEU A 36 -6.54 -7.16 -4.39
CA LEU A 36 -7.56 -8.05 -3.84
C LEU A 36 -7.47 -8.15 -2.31
N LEU A 37 -6.27 -8.32 -1.76
CA LEU A 37 -6.05 -8.33 -0.31
C LEU A 37 -6.42 -7.00 0.34
N LEU A 38 -6.13 -5.87 -0.32
CA LEU A 38 -6.54 -4.54 0.14
C LEU A 38 -8.06 -4.41 0.18
N PHE A 39 -8.76 -4.82 -0.88
CA PHE A 39 -10.22 -4.81 -0.90
C PHE A 39 -10.82 -5.74 0.15
N ALA A 40 -10.23 -6.92 0.36
CA ALA A 40 -10.66 -7.82 1.42
C ALA A 40 -10.49 -7.20 2.82
N THR A 41 -9.34 -6.55 3.06
CA THR A 41 -9.09 -5.83 4.31
C THR A 41 -10.05 -4.66 4.50
N PHE A 42 -10.26 -3.87 3.44
CA PHE A 42 -11.22 -2.77 3.45
C PHE A 42 -12.64 -3.25 3.75
N ALA A 43 -13.13 -4.26 3.03
CA ALA A 43 -14.46 -4.81 3.22
C ALA A 43 -14.65 -5.39 4.63
N PHE A 44 -13.62 -6.09 5.14
CA PHE A 44 -13.62 -6.60 6.51
C PHE A 44 -13.75 -5.46 7.53
N LEU A 45 -12.92 -4.43 7.45
CA LEU A 45 -12.95 -3.31 8.39
C LEU A 45 -14.23 -2.47 8.25
N ALA A 46 -14.69 -2.24 7.02
CA ALA A 46 -15.91 -1.49 6.72
C ALA A 46 -17.18 -2.21 7.20
N SER A 47 -17.15 -3.54 7.35
CA SER A 47 -18.29 -4.30 7.91
C SER A 47 -18.54 -4.02 9.40
N GLY A 48 -17.70 -3.21 10.04
CA GLY A 48 -17.83 -2.78 11.42
C GLY A 48 -17.66 -3.90 12.46
N PRO A 49 -16.68 -4.81 12.31
CA PRO A 49 -16.50 -5.88 13.27
C PRO A 49 -16.09 -5.29 14.63
N THR A 50 -16.59 -5.88 15.70
CA THR A 50 -16.32 -5.45 17.08
C THR A 50 -15.59 -6.54 17.85
N GLY A 51 -14.74 -6.14 18.81
CA GLY A 51 -14.01 -7.07 19.69
C GLY A 51 -12.51 -7.07 19.46
N ASN A 52 -11.76 -7.62 20.42
CA ASN A 52 -10.29 -7.61 20.43
C ASN A 52 -9.66 -8.41 19.27
N TRP A 53 -10.40 -9.34 18.68
CA TRP A 53 -9.94 -10.16 17.55
C TRP A 53 -9.80 -9.36 16.24
N VAL A 54 -10.49 -8.20 16.12
CA VAL A 54 -10.46 -7.33 14.92
C VAL A 54 -9.04 -6.88 14.61
N ALA A 55 -8.30 -6.43 15.63
CA ALA A 55 -6.92 -5.99 15.48
C ALA A 55 -6.01 -7.14 14.99
N LEU A 56 -6.22 -8.36 15.49
CA LEU A 56 -5.46 -9.54 15.05
C LEU A 56 -5.72 -9.86 13.57
N VAL A 57 -6.98 -9.89 13.16
CA VAL A 57 -7.34 -10.15 11.74
C VAL A 57 -6.79 -9.03 10.83
N ALA A 58 -6.84 -7.77 11.29
CA ALA A 58 -6.25 -6.65 10.56
C ALA A 58 -4.74 -6.84 10.39
N VAL A 59 -3.99 -7.25 11.43
CA VAL A 59 -2.54 -7.56 11.34
C VAL A 59 -2.28 -8.68 10.33
N VAL A 60 -3.08 -9.74 10.32
CA VAL A 60 -2.94 -10.86 9.37
C VAL A 60 -3.12 -10.38 7.93
N LEU A 61 -4.22 -9.68 7.65
CA LEU A 61 -4.55 -9.20 6.31
C LEU A 61 -3.55 -8.16 5.80
N GLN A 62 -3.15 -7.22 6.67
CA GLN A 62 -2.17 -6.19 6.30
C GLN A 62 -0.76 -6.77 6.17
N GLY A 63 -0.39 -7.70 7.04
CA GLY A 63 0.85 -8.45 6.94
C GLY A 63 0.95 -9.21 5.61
N ALA A 64 -0.13 -9.93 5.25
CA ALA A 64 -0.22 -10.60 3.94
C ALA A 64 -0.10 -9.62 2.78
N THR A 65 -0.75 -8.46 2.87
CA THR A 65 -0.68 -7.39 1.87
C THR A 65 0.74 -6.83 1.73
N LEU A 66 1.43 -6.56 2.85
CA LEU A 66 2.81 -6.08 2.84
C LEU A 66 3.76 -7.12 2.23
N LEU A 67 3.66 -8.38 2.61
CA LEU A 67 4.49 -9.46 2.05
C LEU A 67 4.22 -9.67 0.56
N ALA A 68 2.95 -9.59 0.13
CA ALA A 68 2.59 -9.62 -1.28
C ALA A 68 3.16 -8.40 -2.05
N ALA A 69 3.10 -7.20 -1.48
CA ALA A 69 3.68 -5.98 -2.06
C ALA A 69 5.21 -6.07 -2.19
N LEU A 70 5.91 -6.58 -1.17
CA LEU A 70 7.36 -6.82 -1.21
C LEU A 70 7.72 -7.84 -2.29
N SER A 71 6.95 -8.92 -2.41
CA SER A 71 7.14 -9.95 -3.44
C SER A 71 6.90 -9.40 -4.84
N ALA A 72 5.90 -8.52 -5.02
CA ALA A 72 5.57 -7.89 -6.30
C ALA A 72 6.56 -6.80 -6.71
N SER A 73 7.24 -6.16 -5.74
CA SER A 73 8.19 -5.07 -5.98
C SER A 73 9.64 -5.50 -6.13
N GLY A 74 9.96 -6.80 -5.94
CA GLY A 74 11.34 -7.31 -5.99
C GLY A 74 12.21 -6.74 -4.87
N ALA A 75 11.65 -6.56 -3.68
CA ALA A 75 12.34 -5.99 -2.52
C ALA A 75 13.53 -6.86 -2.07
N SER A 76 14.50 -6.23 -1.40
CA SER A 76 15.66 -6.94 -0.88
C SER A 76 15.26 -8.00 0.15
N ARG A 77 16.07 -9.06 0.25
CA ARG A 77 15.86 -10.15 1.22
C ARG A 77 15.82 -9.64 2.66
N THR A 78 16.59 -8.61 2.96
CA THR A 78 16.61 -7.97 4.29
C THR A 78 15.26 -7.31 4.61
N LEU A 79 14.68 -6.54 3.68
CA LEU A 79 13.36 -5.93 3.85
C LEU A 79 12.27 -6.99 4.01
N TRP A 80 12.38 -8.10 3.29
CA TRP A 80 11.44 -9.20 3.40
C TRP A 80 11.45 -9.83 4.81
N TRP A 81 12.66 -10.14 5.34
CA TRP A 81 12.80 -10.68 6.69
C TRP A 81 12.37 -9.70 7.78
N LEU A 82 12.65 -8.39 7.61
CA LEU A 82 12.16 -7.36 8.53
C LEU A 82 10.63 -7.30 8.55
N ALA A 83 9.98 -7.37 7.39
CA ALA A 83 8.52 -7.40 7.32
C ALA A 83 7.93 -8.66 7.99
N VAL A 84 8.53 -9.83 7.75
CA VAL A 84 8.12 -11.07 8.43
C VAL A 84 8.25 -10.93 9.94
N LEU A 85 9.36 -10.38 10.43
CA LEU A 85 9.58 -10.14 11.86
C LEU A 85 8.49 -9.23 12.44
N VAL A 86 8.18 -8.11 11.78
CA VAL A 86 7.15 -7.17 12.24
C VAL A 86 5.77 -7.82 12.26
N VAL A 87 5.43 -8.61 11.24
CA VAL A 87 4.18 -9.37 11.20
C VAL A 87 4.10 -10.39 12.33
N LEU A 88 5.19 -11.14 12.60
CA LEU A 88 5.24 -12.11 13.69
C LEU A 88 5.09 -11.42 15.06
N VAL A 89 5.76 -10.31 15.28
CA VAL A 89 5.60 -9.50 16.51
C VAL A 89 4.14 -9.05 16.67
N GLY A 90 3.52 -8.61 15.57
CA GLY A 90 2.10 -8.20 15.57
C GLY A 90 1.15 -9.35 15.86
N LEU A 91 1.41 -10.54 15.35
CA LEU A 91 0.63 -11.74 15.63
C LEU A 91 0.76 -12.14 17.12
N VAL A 92 1.98 -12.14 17.66
CA VAL A 92 2.22 -12.45 19.07
C VAL A 92 1.54 -11.41 19.98
N ALA A 93 1.68 -10.12 19.69
CA ALA A 93 1.04 -9.06 20.46
C ALA A 93 -0.50 -9.13 20.35
N GLY A 94 -1.04 -9.38 19.15
CA GLY A 94 -2.48 -9.52 18.93
C GLY A 94 -3.08 -10.74 19.63
N THR A 95 -2.38 -11.88 19.62
CA THR A 95 -2.83 -13.08 20.36
C THR A 95 -2.73 -12.88 21.87
N ALA A 96 -1.65 -12.26 22.36
CA ALA A 96 -1.52 -11.92 23.78
C ALA A 96 -2.67 -11.01 24.26
N ALA A 97 -3.07 -10.04 23.46
CA ALA A 97 -4.19 -9.15 23.75
C ALA A 97 -5.54 -9.89 23.91
N LEU A 98 -5.75 -10.98 23.18
CA LEU A 98 -6.96 -11.81 23.32
C LEU A 98 -7.05 -12.50 24.69
N PHE A 99 -5.90 -12.94 25.24
CA PHE A 99 -5.85 -13.70 26.49
C PHE A 99 -5.78 -12.81 27.74
N VAL A 100 -5.09 -11.68 27.64
CA VAL A 100 -4.82 -10.81 28.80
C VAL A 100 -5.94 -9.79 29.04
N GLY A 101 -6.82 -9.56 28.05
CA GLY A 101 -7.99 -8.67 28.19
C GLY A 101 -7.62 -7.20 28.45
N VAL A 102 -6.41 -6.77 28.13
CA VAL A 102 -5.85 -5.47 28.52
C VAL A 102 -6.30 -4.40 27.52
N LYS A 103 -7.10 -3.45 27.98
CA LYS A 103 -7.48 -2.24 27.22
C LYS A 103 -6.24 -1.45 26.74
N ASP A 104 -5.12 -1.58 27.44
CA ASP A 104 -3.88 -0.86 27.20
C ASP A 104 -3.08 -1.38 25.96
N VAL A 105 -3.44 -2.54 25.40
CA VAL A 105 -2.74 -3.13 24.26
C VAL A 105 -3.34 -2.71 22.90
N THR A 106 -4.55 -2.18 22.87
CA THR A 106 -5.23 -1.79 21.62
C THR A 106 -4.50 -0.65 20.90
N GLY A 107 -4.08 0.39 21.61
CA GLY A 107 -3.33 1.51 21.06
C GLY A 107 -2.03 1.10 20.39
N PRO A 108 -1.13 0.34 21.06
CA PRO A 108 0.08 -0.20 20.43
C PRO A 108 -0.17 -1.09 19.22
N LEU A 109 -1.25 -1.88 19.20
CA LEU A 109 -1.63 -2.68 18.03
C LEU A 109 -2.06 -1.82 16.84
N PHE A 110 -2.78 -0.71 17.06
CA PHE A 110 -3.10 0.23 15.98
C PHE A 110 -1.88 0.94 15.45
N LEU A 111 -0.90 1.30 16.28
CA LEU A 111 0.40 1.83 15.82
C LEU A 111 1.15 0.80 14.97
N LEU A 112 1.14 -0.47 15.34
CA LEU A 112 1.75 -1.52 14.53
C LEU A 112 1.04 -1.67 13.18
N ASN A 113 -0.30 -1.66 13.15
CA ASN A 113 -1.07 -1.65 11.91
C ASN A 113 -0.73 -0.43 11.05
N LEU A 114 -0.60 0.75 11.66
CA LEU A 114 -0.17 1.98 10.99
C LEU A 114 1.21 1.82 10.32
N LEU A 115 2.19 1.21 11.01
CA LEU A 115 3.51 0.93 10.46
C LEU A 115 3.46 -0.06 9.29
N LEU A 116 2.68 -1.13 9.42
CA LEU A 116 2.50 -2.14 8.35
C LEU A 116 1.88 -1.52 7.09
N VAL A 117 0.81 -0.75 7.27
CA VAL A 117 0.12 -0.07 6.16
C VAL A 117 1.00 1.04 5.57
N GLY A 118 1.72 1.80 6.40
CA GLY A 118 2.61 2.87 5.93
C GLY A 118 3.85 2.38 5.19
N ALA A 119 4.34 1.18 5.50
CA ALA A 119 5.48 0.59 4.80
C ALA A 119 5.15 0.16 3.37
N ALA A 120 3.94 -0.36 3.12
CA ALA A 120 3.55 -0.88 1.83
C ALA A 120 3.55 0.17 0.68
N PRO A 121 2.98 1.39 0.83
CA PRO A 121 3.05 2.44 -0.18
C PRO A 121 4.49 2.81 -0.55
N VAL A 122 5.37 2.93 0.46
CA VAL A 122 6.78 3.28 0.23
C VAL A 122 7.47 2.23 -0.65
N VAL A 123 7.23 0.95 -0.38
CA VAL A 123 7.78 -0.16 -1.17
C VAL A 123 7.24 -0.14 -2.60
N ILE A 124 5.92 0.03 -2.76
CA ILE A 124 5.27 0.05 -4.07
C ILE A 124 5.75 1.26 -4.88
N VAL A 125 5.74 2.48 -4.31
CA VAL A 125 6.17 3.71 -4.98
C VAL A 125 7.63 3.60 -5.43
N ARG A 126 8.54 3.13 -4.56
CA ARG A 126 9.95 2.91 -4.94
C ARG A 126 10.10 1.93 -6.10
N SER A 127 9.27 0.90 -6.16
CA SER A 127 9.22 -0.05 -7.28
C SER A 127 8.72 0.61 -8.57
N LEU A 128 7.68 1.45 -8.48
CA LEU A 128 7.07 2.14 -9.62
C LEU A 128 7.99 3.21 -10.21
N VAL A 129 8.63 4.03 -9.38
CA VAL A 129 9.55 5.10 -9.83
C VAL A 129 10.77 4.55 -10.57
N ARG A 130 11.22 3.35 -10.24
CA ARG A 130 12.33 2.68 -10.94
C ARG A 130 11.95 2.15 -12.32
N ARG A 131 10.68 2.10 -12.66
CA ARG A 131 10.19 1.59 -13.96
C ARG A 131 10.16 2.72 -14.99
N ARG A 132 10.75 2.48 -16.16
CA ARG A 132 10.77 3.44 -17.28
C ARG A 132 9.52 3.40 -18.17
N VAL A 133 8.70 2.36 -18.02
CA VAL A 133 7.51 2.14 -18.86
C VAL A 133 6.29 2.01 -17.98
N ILE A 134 5.25 2.79 -18.28
CA ILE A 134 3.94 2.68 -17.63
C ILE A 134 3.16 1.56 -18.34
N ASP A 135 2.85 0.52 -17.60
CA ASP A 135 2.03 -0.62 -17.99
C ASP A 135 0.87 -0.80 -17.02
N VAL A 136 0.05 -1.83 -17.24
CA VAL A 136 -1.08 -2.19 -16.36
C VAL A 136 -0.64 -2.39 -14.90
N ARG A 137 0.60 -2.85 -14.67
CA ARG A 137 1.15 -3.04 -13.32
C ARG A 137 1.35 -1.72 -12.60
N THR A 138 1.79 -0.69 -13.34
CA THR A 138 1.96 0.66 -12.80
C THR A 138 0.63 1.23 -12.37
N VAL A 139 -0.44 1.01 -13.16
CA VAL A 139 -1.80 1.42 -12.81
C VAL A 139 -2.31 0.69 -11.57
N LEU A 140 -2.19 -0.65 -11.54
CA LEU A 140 -2.61 -1.44 -10.38
C LEU A 140 -1.82 -1.05 -9.12
N GLY A 141 -0.50 -0.86 -9.25
CA GLY A 141 0.32 -0.40 -8.14
C GLY A 141 -0.08 0.98 -7.63
N ALA A 142 -0.41 1.90 -8.52
CA ALA A 142 -0.92 3.23 -8.15
C ALA A 142 -2.27 3.14 -7.42
N LEU A 143 -3.20 2.31 -7.88
CA LEU A 143 -4.46 2.07 -7.16
C LEU A 143 -4.22 1.49 -5.77
N CYS A 144 -3.30 0.54 -5.64
CA CYS A 144 -2.93 -0.01 -4.33
C CYS A 144 -2.42 1.10 -3.39
N VAL A 145 -1.55 1.99 -3.88
CA VAL A 145 -1.01 3.10 -3.06
C VAL A 145 -2.14 4.04 -2.61
N TYR A 146 -3.09 4.36 -3.48
CA TYR A 146 -4.22 5.22 -3.12
C TYR A 146 -5.07 4.64 -1.99
N ILE A 147 -5.42 3.35 -2.08
CA ILE A 147 -6.19 2.66 -1.02
C ILE A 147 -5.38 2.55 0.27
N LEU A 148 -4.08 2.24 0.16
CA LEU A 148 -3.18 2.18 1.33
C LEU A 148 -3.04 3.53 2.04
N LEU A 149 -3.07 4.64 1.32
CA LEU A 149 -3.05 5.98 1.93
C LEU A 149 -4.30 6.21 2.79
N GLY A 150 -5.50 5.89 2.29
CA GLY A 150 -6.73 6.00 3.09
C GLY A 150 -6.71 5.09 4.32
N MET A 151 -6.26 3.84 4.18
CA MET A 151 -6.11 2.95 5.33
C MET A 151 -5.06 3.45 6.33
N PHE A 152 -3.96 4.03 5.86
CA PHE A 152 -2.94 4.63 6.72
C PHE A 152 -3.53 5.75 7.58
N TRP A 153 -4.25 6.68 6.99
CA TRP A 153 -4.90 7.77 7.70
C TRP A 153 -5.97 7.27 8.67
N SER A 154 -6.77 6.28 8.27
CA SER A 154 -7.74 5.63 9.15
C SER A 154 -7.08 5.09 10.43
N PHE A 155 -5.96 4.37 10.32
CA PHE A 155 -5.24 3.88 11.49
C PHE A 155 -4.55 4.99 12.28
N ALA A 156 -4.08 6.05 11.63
CA ALA A 156 -3.53 7.22 12.31
C ALA A 156 -4.60 7.90 13.18
N PHE A 157 -5.79 8.12 12.64
CA PHE A 157 -6.92 8.70 13.39
C PHE A 157 -7.40 7.77 14.52
N THR A 158 -7.47 6.46 14.27
CA THR A 158 -7.79 5.48 15.30
C THR A 158 -6.77 5.51 16.44
N ALA A 159 -5.48 5.60 16.12
CA ALA A 159 -4.43 5.69 17.12
C ALA A 159 -4.57 6.99 17.95
N ILE A 160 -4.79 8.13 17.30
CA ILE A 160 -5.01 9.40 18.02
C ILE A 160 -6.23 9.31 18.94
N GLY A 161 -7.35 8.76 18.47
CA GLY A 161 -8.54 8.58 19.27
C GLY A 161 -8.36 7.59 20.44
N SER A 162 -7.47 6.58 20.28
CA SER A 162 -7.18 5.59 21.32
C SER A 162 -6.25 6.11 22.42
N PHE A 163 -5.37 7.06 22.10
CA PHE A 163 -4.43 7.65 23.07
C PHE A 163 -4.96 8.95 23.70
N GLY A 164 -5.95 9.59 23.06
CA GLY A 164 -6.56 10.82 23.54
C GLY A 164 -7.47 10.57 24.76
N SER A 165 -7.55 11.55 25.67
CA SER A 165 -8.54 11.56 26.76
C SER A 165 -9.93 11.95 26.26
N ASP A 166 -9.99 12.73 25.18
CA ASP A 166 -11.22 13.24 24.62
C ASP A 166 -11.62 12.47 23.35
N PRO A 167 -12.93 12.42 23.01
CA PRO A 167 -13.39 11.77 21.79
C PRO A 167 -12.75 12.41 20.55
N PHE A 168 -12.35 11.58 19.59
CA PHE A 168 -11.79 12.06 18.34
C PHE A 168 -12.83 12.79 17.47
N PHE A 169 -14.07 12.27 17.43
CA PHE A 169 -15.15 12.87 16.66
C PHE A 169 -16.02 13.76 17.53
N SER A 170 -16.52 14.87 16.94
CA SER A 170 -17.41 15.80 17.62
C SER A 170 -18.82 15.21 17.85
N GLN A 171 -19.21 14.19 17.06
CA GLN A 171 -20.57 13.64 17.02
C GLN A 171 -20.76 12.42 17.92
N GLN A 172 -19.69 11.70 18.26
CA GLN A 172 -19.81 10.47 19.08
C GLN A 172 -18.57 10.18 19.90
N ASN A 173 -18.78 9.50 21.05
CA ASN A 173 -17.73 9.16 22.00
C ASN A 173 -17.14 7.75 21.79
N ASN A 174 -17.86 6.85 21.10
CA ASN A 174 -17.50 5.44 20.94
C ASN A 174 -17.32 5.11 19.45
N ALA A 175 -16.33 5.73 18.80
CA ALA A 175 -16.04 5.47 17.42
C ALA A 175 -15.42 4.08 17.22
N THR A 176 -15.90 3.37 16.21
CA THR A 176 -15.36 2.07 15.77
C THR A 176 -14.28 2.27 14.71
N VAL A 177 -13.49 1.22 14.42
CA VAL A 177 -12.52 1.24 13.33
C VAL A 177 -13.19 1.54 11.98
N ALA A 178 -14.43 1.09 11.78
CA ALA A 178 -15.20 1.39 10.58
C ALA A 178 -15.50 2.88 10.44
N ASP A 179 -15.81 3.60 11.53
CA ASP A 179 -16.06 5.03 11.52
C ASP A 179 -14.82 5.82 11.11
N TYR A 180 -13.65 5.43 11.63
CA TYR A 180 -12.37 6.04 11.23
C TYR A 180 -12.02 5.73 9.77
N LEU A 181 -12.31 4.51 9.29
CA LEU A 181 -12.10 4.13 7.89
C LEU A 181 -13.00 4.95 6.97
N TYR A 182 -14.27 5.06 7.30
CA TYR A 182 -15.24 5.87 6.59
C TYR A 182 -14.80 7.34 6.53
N PHE A 183 -14.48 7.93 7.69
CA PHE A 183 -14.03 9.33 7.78
C PHE A 183 -12.79 9.59 6.91
N SER A 184 -11.79 8.72 6.98
CA SER A 184 -10.58 8.83 6.17
C SER A 184 -10.90 8.80 4.67
N PHE A 185 -11.64 7.80 4.17
CA PHE A 185 -11.93 7.71 2.74
C PHE A 185 -12.82 8.86 2.23
N VAL A 186 -13.78 9.32 3.04
CA VAL A 186 -14.61 10.49 2.72
C VAL A 186 -13.76 11.77 2.68
N THR A 187 -12.77 11.89 3.53
CA THR A 187 -11.82 13.01 3.56
C THR A 187 -10.83 12.92 2.39
N GLN A 188 -10.20 11.77 2.17
CA GLN A 188 -9.23 11.56 1.10
C GLN A 188 -9.82 11.77 -0.30
N THR A 189 -11.07 11.34 -0.49
CA THR A 189 -11.81 11.56 -1.76
C THR A 189 -12.42 12.94 -1.87
N THR A 190 -12.27 13.80 -0.84
CA THR A 190 -12.82 15.16 -0.77
C THR A 190 -14.37 15.23 -0.83
N VAL A 191 -15.06 14.14 -0.51
CA VAL A 191 -16.53 14.11 -0.47
C VAL A 191 -17.07 14.92 0.72
N GLY A 192 -16.51 14.69 1.93
CA GLY A 192 -16.74 15.51 3.11
C GLY A 192 -18.22 15.66 3.51
N TYR A 193 -18.97 14.57 3.72
CA TYR A 193 -20.38 14.62 4.09
C TYR A 193 -20.65 15.44 5.38
N GLY A 194 -19.66 15.53 6.29
CA GLY A 194 -19.78 16.31 7.52
C GLY A 194 -20.54 15.61 8.65
N ASP A 195 -20.93 14.37 8.46
CA ASP A 195 -21.55 13.51 9.45
C ASP A 195 -20.54 13.08 10.54
N PHE A 196 -19.25 12.94 10.18
CA PHE A 196 -18.12 12.81 11.10
C PHE A 196 -17.13 13.95 10.90
N THR A 197 -16.75 14.62 12.00
CA THR A 197 -15.75 15.69 12.01
C THR A 197 -14.83 15.56 13.20
N ALA A 198 -13.54 15.80 13.01
CA ALA A 198 -12.57 15.77 14.10
C ALA A 198 -12.84 16.89 15.11
N ALA A 199 -12.95 16.58 16.40
CA ALA A 199 -13.19 17.53 17.48
C ALA A 199 -11.97 18.40 17.77
N GLY A 200 -10.77 17.80 17.80
CA GLY A 200 -9.51 18.45 18.16
C GLY A 200 -8.79 19.11 16.99
N GLY A 201 -7.97 20.12 17.28
CA GLY A 201 -7.16 20.85 16.29
C GLY A 201 -6.19 19.95 15.52
N LEU A 202 -5.56 19.00 16.19
CA LEU A 202 -4.64 18.04 15.55
C LEU A 202 -5.39 17.17 14.54
N GLY A 203 -6.55 16.61 14.91
CA GLY A 203 -7.35 15.77 14.01
C GLY A 203 -7.80 16.55 12.77
N ARG A 204 -8.22 17.82 12.92
CA ARG A 204 -8.60 18.71 11.81
C ARG A 204 -7.43 19.01 10.89
N ALA A 205 -6.25 19.33 11.45
CA ALA A 205 -5.05 19.62 10.66
C ALA A 205 -4.62 18.40 9.84
N LEU A 206 -4.65 17.20 10.44
CA LEU A 206 -4.32 15.96 9.75
C LEU A 206 -5.34 15.59 8.68
N ALA A 207 -6.63 15.84 8.90
CA ALA A 207 -7.67 15.63 7.89
C ALA A 207 -7.46 16.53 6.66
N VAL A 208 -7.07 17.78 6.86
CA VAL A 208 -6.71 18.69 5.74
C VAL A 208 -5.46 18.16 5.01
N LEU A 209 -4.46 17.71 5.75
CA LEU A 209 -3.24 17.12 5.14
C LEU A 209 -3.56 15.87 4.33
N GLU A 210 -4.41 14.99 4.85
CA GLU A 210 -4.90 13.81 4.15
C GLU A 210 -5.58 14.19 2.82
N ALA A 211 -6.54 15.11 2.86
CA ALA A 211 -7.26 15.57 1.68
C ALA A 211 -6.30 16.12 0.62
N LEU A 212 -5.33 16.95 1.02
CA LEU A 212 -4.31 17.50 0.13
C LEU A 212 -3.44 16.40 -0.50
N ILE A 213 -2.94 15.46 0.31
CA ILE A 213 -2.11 14.35 -0.18
C ILE A 213 -2.91 13.47 -1.13
N GLY A 214 -4.15 13.12 -0.79
CA GLY A 214 -5.04 12.31 -1.64
C GLY A 214 -5.31 12.96 -2.99
N GLN A 215 -5.61 14.25 -2.99
CA GLN A 215 -5.90 15.00 -4.21
C GLN A 215 -4.65 15.18 -5.09
N LEU A 216 -3.52 15.57 -4.50
CA LEU A 216 -2.25 15.70 -5.23
C LEU A 216 -1.81 14.38 -5.83
N TYR A 217 -1.97 13.27 -5.08
CA TYR A 217 -1.67 11.93 -5.57
C TYR A 217 -2.53 11.60 -6.81
N LEU A 218 -3.84 11.78 -6.72
CA LEU A 218 -4.77 11.44 -7.79
C LEU A 218 -4.47 12.25 -9.07
N VAL A 219 -4.27 13.56 -8.95
CA VAL A 219 -3.94 14.44 -10.09
C VAL A 219 -2.61 14.03 -10.72
N THR A 220 -1.57 13.75 -9.91
CA THR A 220 -0.25 13.36 -10.40
C THR A 220 -0.30 12.02 -11.13
N VAL A 221 -1.01 11.03 -10.58
CA VAL A 221 -1.14 9.70 -11.21
C VAL A 221 -1.87 9.79 -12.53
N ILE A 222 -2.99 10.52 -12.59
CA ILE A 222 -3.74 10.72 -13.85
C ILE A 222 -2.85 11.42 -14.89
N ALA A 223 -2.15 12.48 -14.52
CA ALA A 223 -1.24 13.19 -15.43
C ALA A 223 -0.15 12.27 -15.99
N LEU A 224 0.46 11.43 -15.15
CA LEU A 224 1.46 10.45 -15.58
C LEU A 224 0.89 9.40 -16.53
N LEU A 225 -0.31 8.90 -16.28
CA LEU A 225 -0.97 7.91 -17.14
C LEU A 225 -1.27 8.51 -18.53
N VAL A 226 -1.86 9.70 -18.58
CA VAL A 226 -2.22 10.40 -19.82
C VAL A 226 -0.98 10.74 -20.65
N SER A 227 0.09 11.24 -20.01
CA SER A 227 1.34 11.60 -20.69
C SER A 227 2.01 10.42 -21.42
N ASN A 228 1.86 9.21 -20.86
CA ASN A 228 2.44 8.00 -21.46
C ASN A 228 1.56 7.38 -22.56
N LEU A 229 0.24 7.53 -22.48
CA LEU A 229 -0.65 7.12 -23.57
C LEU A 229 -0.40 7.93 -24.85
N GLY A 230 -0.16 9.24 -24.70
CA GLY A 230 0.15 10.13 -25.84
C GLY A 230 1.49 9.84 -26.53
N ARG A 231 2.47 9.23 -25.84
CA ARG A 231 3.75 8.83 -26.46
C ARG A 231 3.62 7.60 -27.35
N ARG A 232 2.82 6.60 -26.98
CA ARG A 232 2.59 5.40 -27.80
C ARG A 232 1.86 5.70 -29.11
N GLY A 233 0.98 6.70 -29.14
CA GLY A 233 0.27 7.12 -30.35
C GLY A 233 1.13 7.91 -31.36
N ARG A 234 2.37 8.31 -31.01
CA ARG A 234 3.31 9.00 -31.91
C ARG A 234 4.36 8.09 -32.54
N GLU A 235 4.48 6.85 -32.05
CA GLU A 235 5.44 5.85 -32.57
C GLU A 235 4.76 4.80 -33.47
N SER A 236 3.44 4.90 -33.67
CA SER A 236 2.63 4.11 -34.59
C SER A 236 2.22 4.95 -35.80
#